data_65d13ed1b72e5c51de8439c91c13d4c9
#
_entry.id   65d13ed1b72e5c51de8439c91c13d4c9
#
_cell.length_a   1.000
_cell.length_b   1.000
_cell.length_c   1.000
_cell.angle_alpha   90.00
_cell.angle_beta   90.00
_cell.angle_gamma   90.00
#
_symmetry.space_group_name_H-M   'P 1'
#
loop_
_entity.id
_entity.type
_entity.pdbx_description
1 polymer ?
#
loop_
_entity_poly.entity_id
_entity_poly.type
_entity_poly.pdbx_seq_one_letter_code
_entity_poly.pdbx_strand_id
1 'polypeptide(L)'
;MEGRERLFDSRTVRMTNTISAASPFGSAGPLAPLRAKWGWIVALGVVYLIAGFIALYSVVAATVASVLVVGIMMLIAGVVEVFSAFQMKTWGKFFLWLILGVLYILAGFVAFENPLLTAVWLTLILGAALVASGIMRVFLGFNMKAGSPWVWVVVSGLITLLLGVIILIHWPVSSIYTLGIFLGVDLVFAGASWIGLGLGFRNAPAV
;
A
#
# COMPACT_ATOMS: atom_id res chain seq x y z
N MET A 1 37.45 56.81 12.92
CA MET A 1 37.11 55.57 12.16
C MET A 1 36.20 54.63 12.95
N GLU A 2 36.13 54.71 14.25
CA GLU A 2 35.41 53.84 15.18
C GLU A 2 33.87 53.94 15.13
N GLY A 3 33.31 55.04 14.68
CA GLY A 3 31.85 55.25 14.62
C GLY A 3 31.10 54.49 13.54
N ARG A 4 31.81 54.03 12.48
CA ARG A 4 31.20 53.29 11.36
C ARG A 4 31.05 51.79 11.61
N GLU A 5 31.94 51.19 12.35
CA GLU A 5 31.86 49.76 12.70
C GLU A 5 30.72 49.44 13.67
N ARG A 6 30.44 50.33 14.60
CA ARG A 6 29.34 50.13 15.61
C ARG A 6 27.97 50.22 14.97
N LEU A 7 27.79 50.96 13.88
CA LEU A 7 26.51 51.08 13.17
C LEU A 7 26.24 49.87 12.26
N PHE A 8 27.31 49.23 11.79
CA PHE A 8 27.15 47.99 10.98
C PHE A 8 26.77 46.79 11.83
N ASP A 9 27.34 46.67 13.04
CA ASP A 9 27.07 45.58 13.96
C ASP A 9 25.65 45.62 14.49
N SER A 10 25.11 46.80 14.81
CA SER A 10 23.74 46.94 15.28
C SER A 10 22.66 46.63 14.24
N ARG A 11 22.96 46.77 12.93
CA ARG A 11 22.04 46.47 11.83
C ARG A 11 22.05 44.99 11.50
N THR A 12 23.20 44.32 11.52
CA THR A 12 23.31 42.86 11.29
C THR A 12 22.65 42.05 12.41
N VAL A 13 22.85 42.46 13.65
CA VAL A 13 22.17 41.81 14.80
C VAL A 13 20.64 42.02 14.77
N ARG A 14 20.17 43.16 14.29
CA ARG A 14 18.74 43.41 14.14
C ARG A 14 18.12 42.65 12.97
N MET A 15 18.85 42.45 11.87
CA MET A 15 18.37 41.66 10.73
C MET A 15 18.34 40.14 11.04
N THR A 16 19.31 39.63 11.80
CA THR A 16 19.29 38.21 12.22
C THR A 16 18.15 37.91 13.19
N ASN A 17 17.78 38.83 14.07
CA ASN A 17 16.65 38.65 14.99
C ASN A 17 15.27 38.75 14.27
N THR A 18 15.13 39.52 13.19
CA THR A 18 13.88 39.59 12.44
C THR A 18 13.65 38.39 11.54
N ILE A 19 14.72 37.71 11.08
CA ILE A 19 14.59 36.46 10.29
C ILE A 19 14.23 35.28 11.21
N SER A 20 14.63 35.30 12.48
CA SER A 20 14.28 34.25 13.45
C SER A 20 12.81 34.33 13.97
N ALA A 21 12.14 35.48 13.76
CA ALA A 21 10.75 35.67 14.23
C ALA A 21 9.67 35.35 13.19
N ALA A 22 10.06 35.04 11.95
CA ALA A 22 9.13 34.73 10.88
C ALA A 22 9.43 33.34 10.31
N SER A 23 9.32 32.31 11.13
CA SER A 23 9.07 30.96 10.59
C SER A 23 7.60 30.92 10.17
N PRO A 24 7.28 30.81 8.86
CA PRO A 24 5.89 30.68 8.41
C PRO A 24 5.29 29.32 8.79
N PHE A 25 6.06 28.45 9.40
CA PHE A 25 5.60 27.25 10.08
C PHE A 25 5.57 27.56 11.57
N GLY A 26 4.38 27.93 12.09
CA GLY A 26 4.15 28.07 13.51
C GLY A 26 4.74 26.86 14.25
N SER A 27 5.10 27.03 15.52
CA SER A 27 5.74 26.06 16.43
C SER A 27 5.07 24.69 16.56
N ALA A 28 4.03 24.42 15.78
CA ALA A 28 3.43 23.12 15.56
C ALA A 28 4.14 22.46 14.38
N GLY A 29 5.09 21.55 14.62
CA GLY A 29 5.73 20.76 13.58
C GLY A 29 4.69 20.12 12.63
N PRO A 30 5.08 19.69 11.40
CA PRO A 30 4.18 19.17 10.37
C PRO A 30 3.33 17.98 10.84
N LEU A 31 3.63 17.38 11.98
CA LEU A 31 2.89 16.27 12.61
C LEU A 31 1.86 16.71 13.68
N ALA A 32 1.76 18.00 14.01
CA ALA A 32 0.84 18.49 15.04
C ALA A 32 -0.65 18.14 14.75
N PRO A 33 -1.17 18.23 13.53
CA PRO A 33 -2.54 17.82 13.23
C PRO A 33 -2.76 16.31 13.36
N LEU A 34 -1.75 15.49 13.13
CA LEU A 34 -1.81 14.03 13.30
C LEU A 34 -1.82 13.66 14.80
N ARG A 35 -1.08 14.39 15.61
CA ARG A 35 -1.08 14.21 17.09
C ARG A 35 -2.45 14.54 17.70
N ALA A 36 -3.14 15.56 17.21
CA ALA A 36 -4.49 15.88 17.69
C ALA A 36 -5.52 14.77 17.37
N LYS A 37 -5.24 13.94 16.35
CA LYS A 37 -6.14 12.89 15.87
C LYS A 37 -5.66 11.46 16.16
N TRP A 38 -4.69 11.28 17.09
CA TRP A 38 -4.16 9.94 17.40
C TRP A 38 -5.25 8.93 17.78
N GLY A 39 -6.29 9.37 18.49
CA GLY A 39 -7.41 8.51 18.88
C GLY A 39 -8.19 7.96 17.69
N TRP A 40 -8.38 8.75 16.62
CA TRP A 40 -9.02 8.28 15.39
C TRP A 40 -8.19 7.25 14.65
N ILE A 41 -6.86 7.41 14.67
CA ILE A 41 -5.91 6.46 14.07
C ILE A 41 -5.97 5.13 14.81
N VAL A 42 -5.98 5.16 16.15
CA VAL A 42 -6.13 3.93 16.96
C VAL A 42 -7.50 3.30 16.75
N ALA A 43 -8.57 4.08 16.71
CA ALA A 43 -9.92 3.56 16.47
C ALA A 43 -10.03 2.87 15.10
N LEU A 44 -9.47 3.47 14.05
CA LEU A 44 -9.34 2.82 12.74
C LEU A 44 -8.58 1.49 12.84
N GLY A 45 -7.45 1.47 13.51
CA GLY A 45 -6.66 0.24 13.71
C GLY A 45 -7.44 -0.86 14.42
N VAL A 46 -8.25 -0.51 15.44
CA VAL A 46 -9.12 -1.47 16.13
C VAL A 46 -10.21 -2.00 15.19
N VAL A 47 -10.84 -1.14 14.38
CA VAL A 47 -11.83 -1.57 13.38
C VAL A 47 -11.21 -2.53 12.38
N TYR A 48 -10.00 -2.24 11.87
CA TYR A 48 -9.27 -3.15 10.97
C TYR A 48 -8.96 -4.50 11.63
N LEU A 49 -8.55 -4.51 12.91
CA LEU A 49 -8.30 -5.75 13.65
C LEU A 49 -9.57 -6.60 13.77
N ILE A 50 -10.68 -5.99 14.19
CA ILE A 50 -11.96 -6.69 14.32
C ILE A 50 -12.40 -7.23 12.96
N ALA A 51 -12.34 -6.42 11.91
CA ALA A 51 -12.67 -6.85 10.55
C ALA A 51 -11.76 -8.01 10.07
N GLY A 52 -10.46 -7.96 10.39
CA GLY A 52 -9.51 -9.02 10.07
C GLY A 52 -9.84 -10.35 10.77
N PHE A 53 -10.18 -10.32 12.05
CA PHE A 53 -10.61 -11.53 12.76
C PHE A 53 -11.95 -12.07 12.24
N ILE A 54 -12.92 -11.22 11.90
CA ILE A 54 -14.17 -11.63 11.26
C ILE A 54 -13.89 -12.28 9.90
N ALA A 55 -12.99 -11.69 9.11
CA ALA A 55 -12.59 -12.24 7.81
C ALA A 55 -11.93 -13.61 7.94
N LEU A 56 -11.08 -13.82 8.95
CA LEU A 56 -10.45 -15.12 9.23
C LEU A 56 -11.44 -16.15 9.76
N TYR A 57 -12.47 -15.72 10.49
CA TYR A 57 -13.54 -16.61 10.94
C TYR A 57 -14.44 -17.04 9.78
N SER A 58 -14.73 -16.14 8.86
CA SER A 58 -15.64 -16.35 7.72
C SER A 58 -14.90 -16.24 6.39
N VAL A 59 -13.90 -17.10 6.18
CA VAL A 59 -12.94 -17.01 5.06
C VAL A 59 -13.61 -17.00 3.70
N VAL A 60 -14.67 -17.80 3.49
CA VAL A 60 -15.39 -17.84 2.21
C VAL A 60 -16.10 -16.51 1.93
N ALA A 61 -16.75 -15.93 2.94
CA ALA A 61 -17.38 -14.62 2.79
C ALA A 61 -16.33 -13.52 2.55
N ALA A 62 -15.18 -13.61 3.22
CA ALA A 62 -14.05 -12.70 2.99
C ALA A 62 -13.47 -12.85 1.58
N THR A 63 -13.41 -14.06 1.02
CA THR A 63 -13.02 -14.30 -0.37
C THR A 63 -13.97 -13.60 -1.34
N VAL A 64 -15.28 -13.77 -1.16
CA VAL A 64 -16.29 -13.09 -1.99
C VAL A 64 -16.15 -11.57 -1.87
N ALA A 65 -16.02 -11.05 -0.65
CA ALA A 65 -15.84 -9.62 -0.40
C ALA A 65 -14.57 -9.09 -1.12
N SER A 66 -13.46 -9.82 -1.05
CA SER A 66 -12.21 -9.47 -1.76
C SER A 66 -12.42 -9.38 -3.26
N VAL A 67 -13.10 -10.37 -3.85
CA VAL A 67 -13.39 -10.39 -5.29
C VAL A 67 -14.27 -9.22 -5.70
N LEU A 68 -15.30 -8.89 -4.91
CA LEU A 68 -16.17 -7.75 -5.20
C LEU A 68 -15.40 -6.42 -5.15
N VAL A 69 -14.53 -6.24 -4.16
CA VAL A 69 -13.67 -5.04 -4.09
C VAL A 69 -12.76 -4.96 -5.30
N VAL A 70 -12.10 -6.06 -5.68
CA VAL A 70 -11.28 -6.11 -6.89
C VAL A 70 -12.10 -5.83 -8.14
N GLY A 71 -13.31 -6.38 -8.25
CA GLY A 71 -14.25 -6.13 -9.34
C GLY A 71 -14.61 -4.64 -9.49
N ILE A 72 -14.91 -3.96 -8.37
CA ILE A 72 -15.15 -2.51 -8.37
C ILE A 72 -13.91 -1.75 -8.86
N MET A 73 -12.73 -2.10 -8.34
CA MET A 73 -11.48 -1.46 -8.76
C MET A 73 -11.19 -1.69 -10.24
N MET A 74 -11.46 -2.89 -10.77
CA MET A 74 -11.33 -3.21 -12.19
C MET A 74 -12.29 -2.38 -13.06
N LEU A 75 -13.55 -2.19 -12.65
CA LEU A 75 -14.49 -1.33 -13.37
C LEU A 75 -13.98 0.12 -13.41
N ILE A 76 -13.55 0.66 -12.27
CA ILE A 76 -13.02 2.03 -12.20
C ILE A 76 -11.76 2.16 -13.07
N ALA A 77 -10.81 1.23 -12.93
CA ALA A 77 -9.57 1.22 -13.70
C ALA A 77 -9.88 1.12 -15.22
N GLY A 78 -10.77 0.22 -15.62
CA GLY A 78 -11.14 0.05 -17.01
C GLY A 78 -11.76 1.31 -17.62
N VAL A 79 -12.62 2.01 -16.88
CA VAL A 79 -13.17 3.30 -17.32
C VAL A 79 -12.05 4.33 -17.51
N VAL A 80 -11.14 4.44 -16.53
CA VAL A 80 -9.99 5.36 -16.61
C VAL A 80 -9.09 5.02 -17.80
N GLU A 81 -8.83 3.72 -18.06
CA GLU A 81 -8.02 3.28 -19.20
C GLU A 81 -8.67 3.61 -20.54
N VAL A 82 -9.98 3.41 -20.67
CA VAL A 82 -10.73 3.82 -21.89
C VAL A 82 -10.60 5.32 -22.09
N PHE A 83 -10.77 6.14 -21.04
CA PHE A 83 -10.56 7.58 -21.16
C PHE A 83 -9.12 7.93 -21.55
N SER A 84 -8.15 7.23 -20.98
CA SER A 84 -6.73 7.42 -21.29
C SER A 84 -6.40 7.04 -22.74
N ALA A 85 -7.09 6.05 -23.32
CA ALA A 85 -6.91 5.65 -24.70
C ALA A 85 -7.16 6.83 -25.66
N PHE A 86 -8.19 7.64 -25.43
CA PHE A 86 -8.52 8.81 -26.26
C PHE A 86 -7.46 9.91 -26.22
N GLN A 87 -6.57 9.90 -25.22
CA GLN A 87 -5.47 10.86 -25.11
C GLN A 87 -4.20 10.40 -25.86
N MET A 88 -4.19 9.19 -26.41
CA MET A 88 -3.03 8.63 -27.09
C MET A 88 -2.89 9.18 -28.51
N LYS A 89 -1.70 9.70 -28.84
CA LYS A 89 -1.39 10.27 -30.17
C LYS A 89 -1.11 9.22 -31.24
N THR A 90 -0.88 7.97 -30.85
CA THR A 90 -0.48 6.87 -31.76
C THR A 90 -1.59 5.82 -31.84
N TRP A 91 -2.05 5.47 -33.03
CA TRP A 91 -3.11 4.50 -33.26
C TRP A 91 -2.86 3.14 -32.58
N GLY A 92 -1.63 2.64 -32.60
CA GLY A 92 -1.28 1.37 -31.93
C GLY A 92 -1.47 1.42 -30.43
N LYS A 93 -1.06 2.54 -29.78
CA LYS A 93 -1.26 2.74 -28.33
C LYS A 93 -2.74 2.94 -28.02
N PHE A 94 -3.49 3.67 -28.85
CA PHE A 94 -4.92 3.87 -28.70
C PHE A 94 -5.65 2.52 -28.62
N PHE A 95 -5.47 1.64 -29.61
CA PHE A 95 -6.13 0.34 -29.62
C PHE A 95 -5.71 -0.55 -28.46
N LEU A 96 -4.43 -0.53 -28.07
CA LEU A 96 -3.94 -1.31 -26.95
C LEU A 96 -4.62 -0.89 -25.63
N TRP A 97 -4.65 0.39 -25.33
CA TRP A 97 -5.28 0.91 -24.11
C TRP A 97 -6.80 0.73 -24.13
N LEU A 98 -7.43 0.90 -25.29
CA LEU A 98 -8.86 0.68 -25.44
C LEU A 98 -9.24 -0.79 -25.16
N ILE A 99 -8.50 -1.75 -25.75
CA ILE A 99 -8.74 -3.18 -25.52
C ILE A 99 -8.52 -3.54 -24.08
N LEU A 100 -7.44 -3.06 -23.45
CA LEU A 100 -7.17 -3.28 -22.03
C LEU A 100 -8.30 -2.73 -21.16
N GLY A 101 -8.72 -1.50 -21.38
CA GLY A 101 -9.81 -0.88 -20.62
C GLY A 101 -11.13 -1.65 -20.73
N VAL A 102 -11.48 -2.09 -21.94
CA VAL A 102 -12.67 -2.93 -22.18
C VAL A 102 -12.53 -4.28 -21.46
N LEU A 103 -11.37 -4.92 -21.53
CA LEU A 103 -11.10 -6.18 -20.81
C LEU A 103 -11.23 -6.01 -19.29
N TYR A 104 -10.74 -4.91 -18.72
CA TYR A 104 -10.91 -4.62 -17.30
C TYR A 104 -12.36 -4.43 -16.90
N ILE A 105 -13.16 -3.72 -17.73
CA ILE A 105 -14.60 -3.55 -17.50
C ILE A 105 -15.32 -4.91 -17.55
N LEU A 106 -15.03 -5.73 -18.54
CA LEU A 106 -15.63 -7.07 -18.67
C LEU A 106 -15.26 -7.96 -17.50
N ALA A 107 -13.97 -7.98 -17.09
CA ALA A 107 -13.50 -8.75 -15.95
C ALA A 107 -14.16 -8.28 -14.65
N GLY A 108 -14.31 -6.97 -14.44
CA GLY A 108 -15.02 -6.39 -13.31
C GLY A 108 -16.48 -6.82 -13.28
N PHE A 109 -17.17 -6.83 -14.43
CA PHE A 109 -18.55 -7.30 -14.51
C PHE A 109 -18.68 -8.79 -14.16
N VAL A 110 -17.80 -9.65 -14.71
CA VAL A 110 -17.77 -11.08 -14.40
C VAL A 110 -17.53 -11.33 -12.91
N ALA A 111 -16.76 -10.47 -12.22
CA ALA A 111 -16.54 -10.58 -10.79
C ALA A 111 -17.83 -10.41 -9.97
N PHE A 112 -18.80 -9.63 -10.46
CA PHE A 112 -20.12 -9.52 -9.80
C PHE A 112 -21.05 -10.69 -10.13
N GLU A 113 -21.04 -11.16 -11.36
CA GLU A 113 -21.90 -12.26 -11.80
C GLU A 113 -21.50 -13.59 -11.14
N ASN A 114 -20.18 -13.87 -11.09
CA ASN A 114 -19.63 -15.13 -10.59
C ASN A 114 -18.40 -14.92 -9.71
N PRO A 115 -18.55 -14.47 -8.45
CA PRO A 115 -17.43 -14.16 -7.57
C PRO A 115 -16.50 -15.35 -7.32
N LEU A 116 -17.06 -16.57 -7.20
CA LEU A 116 -16.26 -17.77 -6.96
C LEU A 116 -15.43 -18.16 -8.19
N LEU A 117 -15.98 -18.05 -9.39
CA LEU A 117 -15.23 -18.29 -10.63
C LEU A 117 -14.09 -17.26 -10.77
N THR A 118 -14.38 -16.01 -10.47
CA THR A 118 -13.38 -14.94 -10.48
C THR A 118 -12.29 -15.19 -9.43
N ALA A 119 -12.65 -15.69 -8.23
CA ALA A 119 -11.69 -16.09 -7.21
C ALA A 119 -10.70 -17.16 -7.73
N VAL A 120 -11.18 -18.12 -8.54
CA VAL A 120 -10.33 -19.17 -9.14
C VAL A 120 -9.24 -18.54 -10.03
N TRP A 121 -9.61 -17.61 -10.91
CA TRP A 121 -8.66 -16.94 -11.79
C TRP A 121 -7.72 -15.98 -11.05
N LEU A 122 -8.26 -15.20 -10.11
CA LEU A 122 -7.44 -14.29 -9.29
C LEU A 122 -6.41 -15.06 -8.45
N THR A 123 -6.80 -16.20 -7.88
CA THR A 123 -5.90 -17.04 -7.09
C THR A 123 -4.80 -17.67 -7.95
N LEU A 124 -5.12 -18.06 -9.19
CA LEU A 124 -4.12 -18.56 -10.13
C LEU A 124 -3.07 -17.48 -10.44
N ILE A 125 -3.53 -16.26 -10.77
CA ILE A 125 -2.65 -15.13 -11.05
C ILE A 125 -1.83 -14.77 -9.80
N LEU A 126 -2.46 -14.75 -8.62
CA LEU A 126 -1.78 -14.48 -7.35
C LEU A 126 -0.70 -15.52 -7.06
N GLY A 127 -1.00 -16.82 -7.20
CA GLY A 127 -0.04 -17.90 -7.00
C GLY A 127 1.14 -17.78 -7.95
N ALA A 128 0.89 -17.55 -9.24
CA ALA A 128 1.94 -17.34 -10.23
C ALA A 128 2.79 -16.09 -9.92
N ALA A 129 2.17 -14.99 -9.52
CA ALA A 129 2.87 -13.77 -9.13
C ALA A 129 3.74 -13.97 -7.87
N LEU A 130 3.26 -14.73 -6.88
CA LEU A 130 4.04 -15.07 -5.69
C LEU A 130 5.26 -15.95 -6.05
N VAL A 131 5.10 -16.93 -6.93
CA VAL A 131 6.23 -17.75 -7.40
C VAL A 131 7.26 -16.86 -8.11
N ALA A 132 6.83 -16.05 -9.06
CA ALA A 132 7.72 -15.14 -9.79
C ALA A 132 8.43 -14.15 -8.85
N SER A 133 7.68 -13.54 -7.93
CA SER A 133 8.21 -12.62 -6.91
C SER A 133 9.19 -13.30 -5.97
N GLY A 134 8.89 -14.53 -5.52
CA GLY A 134 9.77 -15.33 -4.67
C GLY A 134 11.10 -15.65 -5.36
N ILE A 135 11.06 -16.10 -6.61
CA ILE A 135 12.26 -16.37 -7.43
C ILE A 135 13.09 -15.07 -7.56
N MET A 136 12.43 -13.95 -7.90
CA MET A 136 13.12 -12.68 -8.08
C MET A 136 13.80 -12.20 -6.78
N ARG A 137 13.13 -12.34 -5.62
CA ARG A 137 13.70 -11.98 -4.31
C ARG A 137 14.91 -12.86 -3.96
N VAL A 138 14.84 -14.16 -4.21
CA VAL A 138 15.97 -15.08 -3.99
C VAL A 138 17.15 -14.67 -4.85
N PHE A 139 16.90 -14.42 -6.15
CA PHE A 139 17.94 -13.97 -7.08
C PHE A 139 18.57 -12.63 -6.67
N LEU A 140 17.75 -11.64 -6.28
CA LEU A 140 18.20 -10.35 -5.78
C LEU A 140 19.04 -10.51 -4.51
N GLY A 141 18.60 -11.35 -3.56
CA GLY A 141 19.30 -11.57 -2.31
C GLY A 141 20.72 -12.09 -2.52
N PHE A 142 20.93 -13.02 -3.47
CA PHE A 142 22.27 -13.52 -3.80
C PHE A 142 23.16 -12.48 -4.50
N ASN A 143 22.58 -11.49 -5.16
CA ASN A 143 23.31 -10.41 -5.82
C ASN A 143 23.56 -9.18 -4.92
N MET A 144 23.12 -9.21 -3.66
CA MET A 144 23.33 -8.10 -2.72
C MET A 144 24.79 -8.08 -2.23
N LYS A 145 25.32 -6.86 -2.02
CA LYS A 145 26.70 -6.66 -1.51
C LYS A 145 26.85 -7.16 -0.07
N ALA A 146 28.07 -7.59 0.27
CA ALA A 146 28.44 -7.93 1.64
C ALA A 146 28.16 -6.75 2.60
N GLY A 147 27.52 -7.05 3.74
CA GLY A 147 27.08 -6.01 4.71
C GLY A 147 25.60 -5.65 4.63
N SER A 148 24.89 -6.04 3.55
CA SER A 148 23.44 -5.90 3.46
C SER A 148 22.72 -7.08 4.16
N PRO A 149 21.49 -6.92 4.63
CA PRO A 149 20.72 -8.01 5.25
C PRO A 149 20.18 -9.01 4.19
N TRP A 150 21.07 -9.50 3.31
CA TRP A 150 20.72 -10.36 2.17
C TRP A 150 20.01 -11.66 2.59
N VAL A 151 20.39 -12.21 3.76
CA VAL A 151 19.79 -13.44 4.30
C VAL A 151 18.28 -13.27 4.49
N TRP A 152 17.85 -12.13 5.04
CA TRP A 152 16.42 -11.84 5.25
C TRP A 152 15.66 -11.71 3.94
N VAL A 153 16.30 -11.18 2.90
CA VAL A 153 15.71 -11.08 1.56
C VAL A 153 15.54 -12.47 0.94
N VAL A 154 16.57 -13.34 1.04
CA VAL A 154 16.52 -14.71 0.55
C VAL A 154 15.47 -15.53 1.30
N VAL A 155 15.46 -15.46 2.64
CA VAL A 155 14.48 -16.20 3.47
C VAL A 155 13.05 -15.74 3.14
N SER A 156 12.81 -14.43 3.03
CA SER A 156 11.49 -13.92 2.65
C SER A 156 11.09 -14.36 1.24
N GLY A 157 12.04 -14.37 0.30
CA GLY A 157 11.83 -14.84 -1.07
C GLY A 157 11.48 -16.34 -1.11
N LEU A 158 12.17 -17.17 -0.32
CA LEU A 158 11.89 -18.60 -0.23
C LEU A 158 10.50 -18.87 0.38
N ILE A 159 10.13 -18.17 1.45
CA ILE A 159 8.80 -18.28 2.05
C ILE A 159 7.71 -17.87 1.04
N THR A 160 7.92 -16.77 0.32
CA THR A 160 6.97 -16.29 -0.71
C THR A 160 6.82 -17.31 -1.84
N LEU A 161 7.93 -17.87 -2.29
CA LEU A 161 7.96 -18.91 -3.34
C LEU A 161 7.21 -20.17 -2.90
N LEU A 162 7.51 -20.69 -1.70
CA LEU A 162 6.83 -21.85 -1.14
C LEU A 162 5.32 -21.63 -1.04
N LEU A 163 4.91 -20.44 -0.55
CA LEU A 163 3.50 -20.08 -0.45
C LEU A 163 2.82 -20.08 -1.82
N GLY A 164 3.43 -19.47 -2.84
CA GLY A 164 2.91 -19.48 -4.20
C GLY A 164 2.78 -20.90 -4.79
N VAL A 165 3.78 -21.76 -4.57
CA VAL A 165 3.76 -23.16 -5.00
C VAL A 165 2.64 -23.95 -4.30
N ILE A 166 2.47 -23.80 -3.00
CA ILE A 166 1.40 -24.46 -2.24
C ILE A 166 0.02 -24.07 -2.77
N ILE A 167 -0.19 -22.78 -3.05
CA ILE A 167 -1.45 -22.27 -3.62
C ILE A 167 -1.71 -22.92 -4.99
N LEU A 168 -0.71 -23.00 -5.86
CA LEU A 168 -0.86 -23.55 -7.21
C LEU A 168 -1.07 -25.06 -7.21
N ILE A 169 -0.41 -25.80 -6.31
CA ILE A 169 -0.59 -27.27 -6.21
C ILE A 169 -2.04 -27.62 -5.81
N HIS A 170 -2.65 -26.82 -4.94
CA HIS A 170 -4.02 -27.06 -4.46
C HIS A 170 -5.09 -26.31 -5.28
N TRP A 171 -4.69 -25.62 -6.34
CA TRP A 171 -5.63 -24.98 -7.26
C TRP A 171 -6.48 -26.03 -8.01
N PRO A 172 -7.80 -25.82 -8.23
CA PRO A 172 -8.62 -24.64 -7.92
C PRO A 172 -9.22 -24.63 -6.52
N VAL A 173 -9.11 -25.68 -5.73
CA VAL A 173 -9.76 -25.79 -4.41
C VAL A 173 -9.28 -24.71 -3.43
N SER A 174 -7.99 -24.39 -3.47
CA SER A 174 -7.40 -23.33 -2.64
C SER A 174 -8.04 -21.95 -2.87
N SER A 175 -8.63 -21.71 -4.04
CA SER A 175 -9.18 -20.41 -4.44
C SER A 175 -10.32 -19.92 -3.54
N ILE A 176 -11.06 -20.84 -2.95
CA ILE A 176 -12.18 -20.51 -2.06
C ILE A 176 -11.70 -19.87 -0.74
N TYR A 177 -10.47 -20.18 -0.33
CA TYR A 177 -9.93 -19.76 0.96
C TYR A 177 -8.79 -18.76 0.84
N THR A 178 -8.00 -18.83 -0.22
CA THR A 178 -6.74 -18.07 -0.35
C THR A 178 -6.96 -16.57 -0.22
N LEU A 179 -7.86 -15.99 -1.03
CA LEU A 179 -8.08 -14.55 -1.02
C LEU A 179 -8.65 -14.06 0.31
N GLY A 180 -9.55 -14.84 0.94
CA GLY A 180 -10.10 -14.51 2.24
C GLY A 180 -9.07 -14.56 3.37
N ILE A 181 -8.18 -15.57 3.36
CA ILE A 181 -7.08 -15.65 4.33
C ILE A 181 -6.13 -14.47 4.14
N PHE A 182 -5.75 -14.15 2.90
CA PHE A 182 -4.89 -13.01 2.61
C PHE A 182 -5.52 -11.70 3.09
N LEU A 183 -6.80 -11.48 2.78
CA LEU A 183 -7.51 -10.30 3.26
C LEU A 183 -7.54 -10.24 4.80
N GLY A 184 -7.87 -11.34 5.46
CA GLY A 184 -7.93 -11.38 6.92
C GLY A 184 -6.59 -11.09 7.58
N VAL A 185 -5.52 -11.71 7.08
CA VAL A 185 -4.15 -11.47 7.57
C VAL A 185 -3.72 -10.03 7.30
N ASP A 186 -3.97 -9.51 6.11
CA ASP A 186 -3.63 -8.12 5.75
C ASP A 186 -4.34 -7.12 6.67
N LEU A 187 -5.64 -7.30 6.90
CA LEU A 187 -6.41 -6.44 7.81
C LEU A 187 -5.90 -6.50 9.24
N VAL A 188 -5.49 -7.68 9.74
CA VAL A 188 -4.90 -7.82 11.08
C VAL A 188 -3.58 -7.07 11.17
N PHE A 189 -2.68 -7.25 10.20
CA PHE A 189 -1.41 -6.53 10.17
C PHE A 189 -1.58 -5.02 9.97
N ALA A 190 -2.49 -4.60 9.09
CA ALA A 190 -2.82 -3.20 8.91
C ALA A 190 -3.37 -2.61 10.22
N GLY A 191 -4.31 -3.29 10.89
CA GLY A 191 -4.86 -2.84 12.16
C GLY A 191 -3.81 -2.69 13.26
N ALA A 192 -2.93 -3.68 13.41
CA ALA A 192 -1.81 -3.62 14.36
C ALA A 192 -0.86 -2.44 14.04
N SER A 193 -0.57 -2.22 12.76
CA SER A 193 0.29 -1.12 12.31
C SER A 193 -0.34 0.25 12.60
N TRP A 194 -1.64 0.43 12.34
CA TRP A 194 -2.35 1.68 12.65
C TRP A 194 -2.41 1.96 14.15
N ILE A 195 -2.62 0.93 14.99
CA ILE A 195 -2.56 1.07 16.46
C ILE A 195 -1.16 1.48 16.90
N GLY A 196 -0.11 0.81 16.39
CA GLY A 196 1.27 1.14 16.70
C GLY A 196 1.63 2.58 16.33
N LEU A 197 1.22 3.05 15.16
CA LEU A 197 1.42 4.43 14.72
C LEU A 197 0.65 5.42 15.60
N GLY A 198 -0.62 5.14 15.92
CA GLY A 198 -1.43 6.01 16.76
C GLY A 198 -0.86 6.17 18.17
N LEU A 199 -0.39 5.09 18.78
CA LEU A 199 0.29 5.11 20.08
C LEU A 199 1.65 5.82 20.00
N GLY A 200 2.40 5.65 18.92
CA GLY A 200 3.65 6.37 18.66
C GLY A 200 3.44 7.88 18.64
N PHE A 201 2.38 8.37 17.97
CA PHE A 201 2.04 9.80 17.95
C PHE A 201 1.61 10.34 19.33
N ARG A 202 0.98 9.51 20.16
CA ARG A 202 0.64 9.87 21.53
C ARG A 202 1.89 10.12 22.39
N ASN A 203 2.90 9.26 22.24
CA ASN A 203 4.09 9.26 23.11
C ASN A 203 5.24 10.14 22.58
N ALA A 204 5.10 10.75 21.38
CA ALA A 204 6.12 11.62 20.82
C ALA A 204 6.29 12.89 21.69
N PRO A 205 7.51 13.25 22.14
CA PRO A 205 7.74 14.44 22.95
C PRO A 205 7.30 15.69 22.16
N ALA A 206 6.76 16.67 22.90
CA ALA A 206 6.49 17.99 22.35
C ALA A 206 7.84 18.69 22.16
N VAL A 207 8.31 18.83 20.92
CA VAL A 207 9.46 19.64 20.55
C VAL A 207 9.01 21.06 20.35
#